data_ea17f86e195dca474d2162ec30152ec8
#
_entry.id   ea17f86e195dca474d2162ec30152ec8
#
_cell.length_a   1.000
_cell.length_b   1.000
_cell.length_c   1.000
_cell.angle_alpha   90.00
_cell.angle_beta   90.00
_cell.angle_gamma   90.00
#
_symmetry.space_group_name_H-M   'P 1'
#
loop_
_entity.id
_entity.type
_entity.pdbx_description
1 polymer ?
#
loop_
_entity_poly.entity_id
_entity_poly.type
_entity_poly.pdbx_seq_one_letter_code
_entity_poly.pdbx_strand_id
1 'polypeptide(L)'
;SAGIDTEPSFSSDGKSIYFVSDRGGAPQIYKVPASGGNAERVTFTGTYNISPSISPDGRWLAYISRVGGAFKLHVMDLTSGAVSAITDTNADENPSFAPNSRLIVYATQQQGRESLMTSTLDGKIKARLAGQGGDIREPDWGPFQKQ
;
A
#
# COMPACT_ATOMS: atom_id res chain seq x y z
N SER A 1 14.52 -5.37 13.16
CA SER A 1 15.56 -4.70 12.45
C SER A 1 15.52 -3.23 12.77
N ALA A 2 16.63 -2.61 12.56
CA ALA A 2 16.71 -1.20 12.85
C ALA A 2 16.27 -0.37 11.67
N GLY A 3 15.79 -0.98 10.66
CA GLY A 3 15.53 -0.26 9.45
C GLY A 3 14.24 0.51 9.44
N ILE A 4 13.46 0.29 8.43
CA ILE A 4 12.27 1.06 8.17
C ILE A 4 11.21 0.76 9.21
N ASP A 5 10.57 1.81 9.66
CA ASP A 5 9.63 1.72 10.73
C ASP A 5 8.26 2.08 10.20
N THR A 6 7.55 1.15 9.64
CA THR A 6 6.22 1.40 9.14
C THR A 6 5.24 0.53 9.87
N GLU A 7 4.00 0.95 9.88
CA GLU A 7 2.97 0.19 10.53
C GLU A 7 2.73 -1.12 9.83
N PRO A 8 2.57 -2.19 10.57
CA PRO A 8 2.24 -3.47 9.96
C PRO A 8 0.79 -3.48 9.48
N SER A 9 0.49 -4.39 8.58
CA SER A 9 -0.85 -4.58 8.08
C SER A 9 -1.23 -6.04 8.32
N PHE A 10 -2.43 -6.25 8.83
CA PHE A 10 -2.91 -7.59 9.09
C PHE A 10 -3.61 -8.14 7.85
N SER A 11 -3.50 -9.45 7.65
CA SER A 11 -4.31 -10.10 6.64
C SER A 11 -5.78 -9.99 7.04
N SER A 12 -6.66 -10.15 6.07
CA SER A 12 -8.08 -9.97 6.32
C SER A 12 -8.63 -10.96 7.33
N ASP A 13 -8.04 -12.15 7.44
CA ASP A 13 -8.47 -13.14 8.40
C ASP A 13 -7.75 -13.01 9.75
N GLY A 14 -6.85 -12.04 9.88
CA GLY A 14 -6.13 -11.82 11.12
C GLY A 14 -5.04 -12.82 11.42
N LYS A 15 -4.75 -13.74 10.51
CA LYS A 15 -3.80 -14.81 10.79
C LYS A 15 -2.36 -14.47 10.41
N SER A 16 -2.16 -13.44 9.64
CA SER A 16 -0.83 -13.05 9.20
C SER A 16 -0.63 -11.56 9.36
N ILE A 17 0.61 -11.16 9.54
CA ILE A 17 1.00 -9.76 9.66
C ILE A 17 2.01 -9.48 8.57
N TYR A 18 1.75 -8.43 7.80
CA TYR A 18 2.67 -7.96 6.76
C TYR A 18 3.41 -6.77 7.32
N PHE A 19 4.71 -6.73 7.13
CA PHE A 19 5.54 -5.67 7.69
C PHE A 19 6.77 -5.44 6.82
N VAL A 20 7.43 -4.32 7.05
CA VAL A 20 8.62 -3.97 6.30
C VAL A 20 9.85 -4.31 7.13
N SER A 21 10.83 -4.89 6.49
CA SER A 21 12.09 -5.23 7.15
C SER A 21 13.24 -5.10 6.17
N ASP A 22 14.37 -4.66 6.66
CA ASP A 22 15.59 -4.60 5.87
C ASP A 22 16.51 -5.78 6.16
N ARG A 23 15.98 -6.85 6.75
CA ARG A 23 16.80 -8.00 7.16
C ARG A 23 17.53 -8.64 6.00
N GLY A 24 17.04 -8.50 4.78
CA GLY A 24 17.70 -9.02 3.62
C GLY A 24 18.59 -8.02 2.91
N GLY A 25 18.84 -6.87 3.50
CA GLY A 25 19.70 -5.86 2.95
C GLY A 25 19.00 -4.63 2.42
N ALA A 26 17.75 -4.74 2.05
CA ALA A 26 16.97 -3.60 1.55
C ALA A 26 15.56 -3.72 2.10
N PRO A 27 14.83 -2.62 2.21
CA PRO A 27 13.46 -2.67 2.72
C PRO A 27 12.57 -3.47 1.79
N GLN A 28 11.99 -4.53 2.33
CA GLN A 28 11.06 -5.39 1.59
C GLN A 28 9.90 -5.74 2.51
N ILE A 29 8.83 -6.19 1.92
CA ILE A 29 7.66 -6.59 2.67
C ILE A 29 7.75 -8.07 2.96
N TYR A 30 7.55 -8.41 4.23
CA TYR A 30 7.57 -9.77 4.75
C TYR A 30 6.24 -10.07 5.39
N LYS A 31 5.93 -11.33 5.55
CA LYS A 31 4.78 -11.72 6.34
C LYS A 31 5.18 -12.76 7.37
N VAL A 32 4.48 -12.75 8.48
CA VAL A 32 4.73 -13.68 9.56
C VAL A 32 3.37 -14.11 10.12
N PRO A 33 3.23 -15.38 10.56
CA PRO A 33 1.98 -15.76 11.20
C PRO A 33 1.76 -14.92 12.46
N ALA A 34 0.52 -14.53 12.70
CA ALA A 34 0.21 -13.74 13.88
C ALA A 34 0.52 -14.51 15.15
N SER A 35 0.51 -15.85 15.09
CA SER A 35 0.84 -16.68 16.24
C SER A 35 2.33 -16.83 16.46
N GLY A 36 3.15 -16.25 15.57
CA GLY A 36 4.60 -16.37 15.68
C GLY A 36 5.13 -17.37 14.69
N GLY A 37 6.42 -17.34 14.47
CA GLY A 37 7.04 -18.23 13.52
C GLY A 37 8.02 -17.48 12.66
N ASN A 38 8.39 -18.08 11.55
CA ASN A 38 9.38 -17.50 10.65
C ASN A 38 8.75 -16.51 9.70
N ALA A 39 9.43 -15.40 9.47
CA ALA A 39 8.99 -14.42 8.50
C ALA A 39 9.35 -14.89 7.09
N GLU A 40 8.47 -14.58 6.17
CA GLU A 40 8.61 -14.99 4.79
C GLU A 40 8.57 -13.73 3.92
N ARG A 41 9.51 -13.60 3.01
CA ARG A 41 9.57 -12.43 2.15
C ARG A 41 8.45 -12.48 1.12
N VAL A 42 7.82 -11.35 0.89
CA VAL A 42 6.67 -11.25 -0.03
C VAL A 42 7.03 -10.49 -1.29
N THR A 43 7.85 -9.44 -1.21
CA THR A 43 8.22 -8.66 -2.38
C THR A 43 9.63 -8.99 -2.82
N PHE A 44 9.79 -9.17 -4.14
CA PHE A 44 11.08 -9.59 -4.69
C PHE A 44 11.59 -8.66 -5.77
N THR A 45 10.74 -7.84 -6.34
CA THR A 45 11.13 -6.93 -7.40
C THR A 45 11.45 -5.58 -6.79
N GLY A 46 12.55 -5.00 -7.21
CA GLY A 46 12.96 -3.71 -6.70
C GLY A 46 13.74 -3.83 -5.41
N THR A 47 14.22 -2.70 -4.93
CA THR A 47 15.08 -2.66 -3.77
C THR A 47 14.52 -1.81 -2.64
N TYR A 48 13.26 -1.42 -2.71
CA TYR A 48 12.70 -0.56 -1.68
C TYR A 48 11.18 -0.63 -1.78
N ASN A 49 10.58 -1.50 -0.98
CA ASN A 49 9.13 -1.70 -0.97
C ASN A 49 8.63 -1.53 0.44
N ILE A 50 7.68 -0.62 0.63
CA ILE A 50 7.23 -0.22 1.95
C ILE A 50 5.72 -0.01 1.97
N SER A 51 5.18 0.26 3.13
CA SER A 51 3.78 0.66 3.37
C SER A 51 2.78 -0.37 2.86
N PRO A 52 2.86 -1.59 3.34
CA PRO A 52 1.91 -2.61 2.90
C PRO A 52 0.50 -2.34 3.39
N SER A 53 -0.48 -2.68 2.56
CA SER A 53 -1.89 -2.61 2.94
C SER A 53 -2.60 -3.76 2.24
N ILE A 54 -3.36 -4.54 2.99
CA ILE A 54 -4.06 -5.71 2.47
C ILE A 54 -5.50 -5.35 2.22
N SER A 55 -6.04 -5.81 1.09
CA SER A 55 -7.44 -5.57 0.80
C SER A 55 -8.34 -6.36 1.76
N PRO A 56 -9.54 -5.86 2.02
CA PRO A 56 -10.46 -6.58 2.92
C PRO A 56 -10.76 -8.00 2.48
N ASP A 57 -10.77 -8.28 1.18
CA ASP A 57 -11.02 -9.65 0.72
C ASP A 57 -9.78 -10.54 0.77
N GLY A 58 -8.64 -9.99 1.18
CA GLY A 58 -7.43 -10.79 1.36
C GLY A 58 -6.68 -11.11 0.10
N ARG A 59 -7.11 -10.62 -1.04
CA ARG A 59 -6.51 -11.01 -2.31
C ARG A 59 -5.39 -10.07 -2.78
N TRP A 60 -5.43 -8.81 -2.37
CA TRP A 60 -4.54 -7.81 -2.95
C TRP A 60 -3.68 -7.17 -1.90
N LEU A 61 -2.44 -6.90 -2.25
CA LEU A 61 -1.51 -6.15 -1.43
C LEU A 61 -1.15 -4.87 -2.18
N ALA A 62 -1.46 -3.73 -1.58
CA ALA A 62 -1.01 -2.44 -2.11
C ALA A 62 0.23 -2.03 -1.33
N TYR A 63 1.18 -1.45 -2.03
CA TYR A 63 2.39 -1.01 -1.36
C TYR A 63 3.07 0.05 -2.20
N ILE A 64 4.06 0.70 -1.62
CA ILE A 64 4.83 1.74 -2.30
C ILE A 64 6.19 1.17 -2.64
N SER A 65 6.58 1.34 -3.88
CA SER A 65 7.87 0.87 -4.36
C SER A 65 8.66 2.05 -4.91
N ARG A 66 9.96 2.09 -4.60
CA ARG A 66 10.81 3.14 -5.13
C ARG A 66 11.40 2.66 -6.46
N VAL A 67 11.13 3.44 -7.49
CA VAL A 67 11.59 3.12 -8.82
C VAL A 67 12.32 4.33 -9.36
N GLY A 68 13.63 4.24 -9.54
CA GLY A 68 14.40 5.33 -10.07
C GLY A 68 14.29 6.62 -9.27
N GLY A 69 14.16 6.50 -7.95
CA GLY A 69 14.04 7.68 -7.10
C GLY A 69 12.62 8.16 -6.89
N ALA A 70 11.66 7.57 -7.56
CA ALA A 70 10.25 7.94 -7.40
C ALA A 70 9.53 6.88 -6.59
N PHE A 71 8.59 7.31 -5.76
CA PHE A 71 7.79 6.41 -4.94
C PHE A 71 6.45 6.22 -5.62
N LYS A 72 6.14 5.01 -6.01
CA LYS A 72 4.96 4.71 -6.82
C LYS A 72 4.14 3.62 -6.19
N LEU A 73 2.83 3.74 -6.35
CA LEU A 73 1.89 2.75 -5.86
C LEU A 73 1.93 1.50 -6.73
N HIS A 74 2.08 0.36 -6.10
CA HIS A 74 2.06 -0.94 -6.75
C HIS A 74 1.01 -1.82 -6.10
N VAL A 75 0.52 -2.79 -6.85
CA VAL A 75 -0.44 -3.77 -6.34
C VAL A 75 0.03 -5.16 -6.74
N MET A 76 0.00 -6.07 -5.78
CA MET A 76 0.33 -7.46 -6.00
C MET A 76 -0.92 -8.31 -5.80
N ASP A 77 -1.16 -9.22 -6.73
CA ASP A 77 -2.18 -10.26 -6.57
C ASP A 77 -1.56 -11.35 -5.70
N LEU A 78 -2.05 -11.50 -4.49
CA LEU A 78 -1.46 -12.45 -3.55
C LEU A 78 -1.69 -13.90 -3.96
N THR A 79 -2.65 -14.14 -4.85
CA THR A 79 -2.88 -15.49 -5.35
C THR A 79 -1.81 -15.90 -6.36
N SER A 80 -1.46 -15.01 -7.26
CA SER A 80 -0.53 -15.35 -8.34
C SER A 80 0.86 -14.79 -8.15
N GLY A 81 0.99 -13.77 -7.32
CA GLY A 81 2.26 -13.07 -7.16
C GLY A 81 2.51 -12.00 -8.21
N ALA A 82 1.57 -11.79 -9.11
CA ALA A 82 1.76 -10.80 -10.17
C ALA A 82 1.70 -9.39 -9.61
N VAL A 83 2.59 -8.54 -10.07
CA VAL A 83 2.73 -7.17 -9.58
C VAL A 83 2.46 -6.20 -10.72
N SER A 84 1.74 -5.15 -10.42
CA SER A 84 1.46 -4.09 -11.38
C SER A 84 1.82 -2.75 -10.77
N ALA A 85 2.46 -1.91 -11.58
CA ALA A 85 2.65 -0.51 -11.21
C ALA A 85 1.35 0.22 -11.54
N ILE A 86 0.82 0.93 -10.56
CA ILE A 86 -0.51 1.51 -10.68
C ILE A 86 -0.45 2.97 -11.08
N THR A 87 0.53 3.70 -10.57
CA THR A 87 0.54 5.15 -10.76
C THR A 87 1.74 5.58 -11.56
N ASP A 88 1.63 6.76 -12.15
CA ASP A 88 2.75 7.42 -12.79
C ASP A 88 3.15 8.68 -12.04
N THR A 89 2.61 8.90 -10.87
CA THR A 89 3.06 9.97 -9.99
C THR A 89 4.33 9.53 -9.27
N ASN A 90 5.02 10.47 -8.63
CA ASN A 90 6.37 10.20 -8.17
C ASN A 90 6.56 10.19 -6.66
N ALA A 91 5.54 10.59 -5.92
CA ALA A 91 5.66 10.67 -4.46
C ALA A 91 4.38 10.17 -3.83
N ASP A 92 4.08 8.90 -4.09
CA ASP A 92 2.87 8.28 -3.56
C ASP A 92 3.15 7.71 -2.19
N GLU A 93 2.14 7.72 -1.33
CA GLU A 93 2.32 7.20 0.02
C GLU A 93 0.99 6.79 0.62
N ASN A 94 1.08 5.99 1.65
CA ASN A 94 -0.06 5.59 2.50
C ASN A 94 -1.24 5.00 1.74
N PRO A 95 -1.02 3.93 0.97
CA PRO A 95 -2.16 3.32 0.27
C PRO A 95 -3.08 2.60 1.25
N SER A 96 -4.35 2.59 0.93
CA SER A 96 -5.35 1.96 1.75
C SER A 96 -6.48 1.51 0.83
N PHE A 97 -7.11 0.38 1.14
CA PHE A 97 -8.21 -0.12 0.31
C PHE A 97 -9.54 0.41 0.81
N ALA A 98 -10.43 0.67 -0.13
CA ALA A 98 -11.83 0.89 0.20
C ALA A 98 -12.44 -0.42 0.70
N PRO A 99 -13.54 -0.33 1.44
CA PRO A 99 -14.15 -1.56 1.98
C PRO A 99 -14.56 -2.60 0.94
N ASN A 100 -14.80 -2.16 -0.30
CA ASN A 100 -15.22 -3.10 -1.34
C ASN A 100 -14.03 -3.80 -1.99
N SER A 101 -12.80 -3.55 -1.56
CA SER A 101 -11.58 -4.15 -2.10
C SER A 101 -11.33 -3.83 -3.58
N ARG A 102 -12.00 -2.84 -4.12
CA ARG A 102 -11.88 -2.51 -5.54
C ARG A 102 -11.23 -1.18 -5.81
N LEU A 103 -11.11 -0.35 -4.81
CA LEU A 103 -10.48 0.95 -4.95
C LEU A 103 -9.41 1.12 -3.92
N ILE A 104 -8.39 1.85 -4.29
CA ILE A 104 -7.30 2.19 -3.39
C ILE A 104 -7.29 3.70 -3.24
N VAL A 105 -7.14 4.14 -2.01
CA VAL A 105 -6.94 5.56 -1.71
C VAL A 105 -5.48 5.72 -1.35
N TYR A 106 -4.85 6.72 -1.90
CA TYR A 106 -3.46 6.99 -1.59
C TYR A 106 -3.22 8.49 -1.63
N ALA A 107 -2.16 8.91 -0.98
CA ALA A 107 -1.74 10.30 -1.02
C ALA A 107 -0.63 10.44 -2.04
N THR A 108 -0.59 11.57 -2.72
CA THR A 108 0.50 11.83 -3.64
C THR A 108 0.81 13.32 -3.57
N GLN A 109 2.03 13.67 -3.95
CA GLN A 109 2.43 15.07 -3.99
C GLN A 109 2.69 15.46 -5.42
N GLN A 110 2.10 16.58 -5.82
CA GLN A 110 2.33 17.13 -7.13
C GLN A 110 2.57 18.62 -6.97
N GLN A 111 3.66 19.09 -7.51
CA GLN A 111 3.98 20.51 -7.46
C GLN A 111 3.96 21.04 -6.04
N GLY A 112 4.48 20.26 -5.12
CA GLY A 112 4.56 20.68 -3.73
C GLY A 112 3.27 20.59 -2.95
N ARG A 113 2.21 20.05 -3.55
CA ARG A 113 0.93 19.93 -2.88
C ARG A 113 0.53 18.51 -2.71
N GLU A 114 0.01 18.19 -1.55
CA GLU A 114 -0.46 16.85 -1.26
C GLU A 114 -1.92 16.73 -1.70
N SER A 115 -2.24 15.61 -2.33
CA SER A 115 -3.60 15.32 -2.77
C SER A 115 -3.95 13.90 -2.42
N LEU A 116 -5.23 13.67 -2.12
CA LEU A 116 -5.73 12.31 -1.95
C LEU A 116 -6.34 11.87 -3.27
N MET A 117 -5.96 10.68 -3.69
CA MET A 117 -6.40 10.12 -4.95
C MET A 117 -7.00 8.76 -4.74
N THR A 118 -7.87 8.36 -5.64
CA THR A 118 -8.32 6.98 -5.70
C THR A 118 -7.88 6.37 -7.02
N SER A 119 -7.76 5.05 -7.02
CA SER A 119 -7.42 4.32 -8.24
C SER A 119 -8.11 2.98 -8.21
N THR A 120 -8.51 2.50 -9.38
CA THR A 120 -8.91 1.11 -9.53
C THR A 120 -7.67 0.24 -9.40
N LEU A 121 -7.88 -1.06 -9.19
CA LEU A 121 -6.77 -1.98 -8.96
C LEU A 121 -5.84 -2.09 -10.14
N ASP A 122 -6.31 -1.83 -11.34
CA ASP A 122 -5.48 -1.89 -12.52
C ASP A 122 -4.90 -0.53 -12.89
N GLY A 123 -5.22 0.50 -12.15
CA GLY A 123 -4.68 1.83 -12.39
C GLY A 123 -5.29 2.57 -13.55
N LYS A 124 -6.33 2.04 -14.17
CA LYS A 124 -6.88 2.66 -15.37
C LYS A 124 -7.78 3.84 -15.10
N ILE A 125 -8.41 3.84 -13.93
CA ILE A 125 -9.31 4.94 -13.59
C ILE A 125 -8.83 5.54 -12.29
N LYS A 126 -8.51 6.81 -12.33
CA LYS A 126 -8.03 7.54 -11.17
C LYS A 126 -8.84 8.79 -10.98
N ALA A 127 -9.04 9.17 -9.75
CA ALA A 127 -9.81 10.39 -9.45
C ALA A 127 -9.24 11.03 -8.21
N ARG A 128 -9.32 12.34 -8.18
CA ARG A 128 -8.96 13.09 -7.00
C ARG A 128 -10.14 13.09 -6.06
N LEU A 129 -9.90 12.78 -4.80
CA LEU A 129 -10.96 12.96 -3.83
C LEU A 129 -11.21 14.43 -3.63
N ALA A 130 -12.43 14.77 -3.34
CA ALA A 130 -12.82 16.14 -3.19
C ALA A 130 -12.01 16.73 -2.09
N GLY A 131 -11.07 17.43 -2.40
CA GLY A 131 -10.25 18.03 -1.42
C GLY A 131 -10.40 19.46 -1.57
N GLN A 132 -10.32 20.10 -0.56
CA GLN A 132 -10.47 21.44 -0.60
C GLN A 132 -9.20 22.05 -0.35
N GLY A 133 -8.30 21.94 -0.90
CA GLY A 133 -7.11 22.56 -0.70
C GLY A 133 -6.80 22.61 0.71
N GLY A 134 -6.16 22.33 1.31
CA GLY A 134 -5.87 22.47 2.63
C GLY A 134 -5.65 21.17 3.29
N ASP A 135 -6.40 20.94 4.25
CA ASP A 135 -6.15 19.86 5.11
C ASP A 135 -6.43 18.54 4.50
N ILE A 136 -5.46 17.85 4.08
CA ILE A 136 -5.60 16.49 3.62
C ILE A 136 -5.38 15.59 4.81
N ARG A 137 -6.31 14.72 5.07
CA ARG A 137 -6.22 13.81 6.19
C ARG A 137 -6.20 12.41 5.70
N GLU A 138 -5.83 11.52 6.57
CA GLU A 138 -5.85 10.12 6.25
C GLU A 138 -7.25 9.68 5.90
N PRO A 139 -7.38 8.74 4.97
CA PRO A 139 -8.71 8.26 4.62
C PRO A 139 -9.38 7.62 5.82
N ASP A 140 -10.69 7.85 5.90
CA ASP A 140 -11.49 7.26 6.94
C ASP A 140 -12.43 6.27 6.33
N TRP A 141 -12.11 5.00 6.47
CA TRP A 141 -12.91 3.94 5.90
C TRP A 141 -13.77 3.27 6.94
N GLY A 142 -14.40 4.02 7.79
CA GLY A 142 -15.30 3.41 8.74
C GLY A 142 -16.22 2.40 8.09
N PRO A 143 -16.90 1.57 8.85
CA PRO A 143 -17.66 0.48 8.28
C PRO A 143 -18.62 0.90 7.22
N PHE A 144 -19.21 2.06 7.38
CA PHE A 144 -20.11 2.53 6.39
C PHE A 144 -19.74 3.93 6.10
N GLN A 145 -19.13 4.12 4.97
CA GLN A 145 -18.80 5.45 4.59
C GLN A 145 -20.06 6.23 4.44
N LYS A 146 -20.16 7.27 5.13
CA LYS A 146 -21.34 8.06 5.03
C LYS A 146 -21.33 8.73 3.72
N GLN A 147 -22.44 8.87 3.17
CA GLN A 147 -22.53 9.51 1.90
C GLN A 147 -23.14 10.85 2.00
#